data_fa6b9b9d6d55f0f6bae4f3920b533495
#
_entry.id   fa6b9b9d6d55f0f6bae4f3920b533495
#
_cell.length_a   1.000
_cell.length_b   1.000
_cell.length_c   1.000
_cell.angle_alpha   90.00
_cell.angle_beta   90.00
_cell.angle_gamma   90.00
#
_symmetry.space_group_name_H-M   'P 1'
#
loop_
_entity.id
_entity.type
_entity.pdbx_description
1 polymer ?
#
loop_
_entity_poly.entity_id
_entity_poly.type
_entity_poly.pdbx_seq_one_letter_code
_entity_poly.pdbx_strand_id
1 'polypeptide(L)'
;MKQYDNPVQTINDALLQIQRQKKTYSEDLSTIDGAISDLYHDLERDESIDLYKGYLYTMRMKQLHSARRQLKEQNEQIRMFEKNFNVRSSLDSMGRVMLKKDREMPKKRLTRENDILVEDKIQLKNGWKV
;
A
#
# COMPACT_ATOMS: atom_id res chain seq x y z
N MET A 1 13.91 22.74 -7.16
CA MET A 1 12.88 23.01 -6.14
C MET A 1 12.65 21.77 -5.29
N LYS A 2 12.63 21.97 -4.00
CA LYS A 2 12.44 20.85 -3.09
C LYS A 2 10.96 20.45 -3.02
N GLN A 3 10.70 19.17 -3.15
CA GLN A 3 9.33 18.65 -3.11
C GLN A 3 9.10 17.97 -1.78
N TYR A 4 8.00 18.24 -1.15
CA TYR A 4 7.66 17.66 0.14
C TYR A 4 6.54 16.65 -0.04
N ASP A 5 6.69 15.51 0.65
CA ASP A 5 5.68 14.48 0.64
C ASP A 5 4.47 14.94 1.47
N ASN A 6 3.31 14.50 1.02
CA ASN A 6 2.08 14.76 1.75
C ASN A 6 1.81 13.59 2.69
N PRO A 7 2.02 13.74 4.00
CA PRO A 7 1.83 12.63 4.94
C PRO A 7 0.40 12.10 4.99
N VAL A 8 -0.58 12.96 4.75
CA VAL A 8 -1.99 12.53 4.74
C VAL A 8 -2.23 11.59 3.56
N GLN A 9 -1.71 11.94 2.39
CA GLN A 9 -1.81 11.09 1.20
C GLN A 9 -1.09 9.76 1.43
N THR A 10 0.06 9.78 2.07
CA THR A 10 0.83 8.58 2.39
C THR A 10 0.03 7.64 3.30
N ILE A 11 -0.64 8.19 4.32
CA ILE A 11 -1.50 7.40 5.21
C ILE A 11 -2.66 6.79 4.43
N ASN A 12 -3.30 7.58 3.59
CA ASN A 12 -4.41 7.09 2.77
C ASN A 12 -3.97 5.95 1.86
N ASP A 13 -2.84 6.09 1.19
CA ASP A 13 -2.30 5.07 0.30
C ASP A 13 -1.96 3.79 1.07
N ALA A 14 -1.38 3.93 2.26
CA ALA A 14 -1.06 2.79 3.11
C ALA A 14 -2.31 2.03 3.53
N LEU A 15 -3.37 2.74 3.93
CA LEU A 15 -4.65 2.12 4.32
C LEU A 15 -5.29 1.39 3.14
N LEU A 16 -5.24 1.97 1.94
CA LEU A 16 -5.74 1.33 0.74
C LEU A 16 -4.97 0.05 0.44
N GLN A 17 -3.65 0.08 0.62
CA GLN A 17 -2.82 -1.09 0.39
C GLN A 17 -3.13 -2.20 1.39
N ILE A 18 -3.34 -1.86 2.66
CA ILE A 18 -3.74 -2.83 3.68
C ILE A 18 -5.05 -3.50 3.28
N GLN A 19 -6.02 -2.70 2.82
CA GLN A 19 -7.31 -3.22 2.40
C GLN A 19 -7.18 -4.18 1.21
N ARG A 20 -6.34 -3.82 0.23
CA ARG A 20 -6.09 -4.68 -0.93
C ARG A 20 -5.43 -6.00 -0.54
N GLN A 21 -4.38 -5.93 0.29
CA GLN A 21 -3.67 -7.12 0.73
C GLN A 21 -4.57 -8.07 1.52
N LYS A 22 -5.41 -7.51 2.38
CA LYS A 22 -6.37 -8.30 3.12
C LYS A 22 -7.34 -9.03 2.17
N LYS A 23 -7.77 -8.34 1.13
CA LYS A 23 -8.72 -8.87 0.16
C LYS A 23 -8.14 -10.00 -0.68
N THR A 24 -6.86 -9.89 -1.03
CA THR A 24 -6.20 -10.87 -1.91
C THR A 24 -5.45 -11.96 -1.16
N TYR A 25 -5.37 -11.89 0.16
CA TYR A 25 -4.56 -12.81 0.96
C TYR A 25 -4.88 -14.27 0.68
N SER A 26 -6.15 -14.62 0.71
CA SER A 26 -6.59 -16.01 0.52
C SER A 26 -6.19 -16.55 -0.86
N GLU A 27 -6.35 -15.72 -1.88
CA GLU A 27 -5.99 -16.06 -3.25
C GLU A 27 -4.48 -16.20 -3.41
N ASP A 28 -3.73 -15.26 -2.84
CA ASP A 28 -2.27 -15.29 -2.89
C ASP A 28 -1.73 -16.53 -2.16
N LEU A 29 -2.28 -16.85 -1.01
CA LEU A 29 -1.89 -18.04 -0.25
C LEU A 29 -2.19 -19.31 -1.04
N SER A 30 -3.36 -19.37 -1.66
CA SER A 30 -3.75 -20.50 -2.49
C SER A 30 -2.82 -20.68 -3.67
N THR A 31 -2.39 -19.59 -4.29
CA THR A 31 -1.45 -19.62 -5.42
C THR A 31 -0.10 -20.20 -4.97
N ILE A 32 0.41 -19.75 -3.83
CA ILE A 32 1.68 -20.25 -3.31
C ILE A 32 1.57 -21.72 -2.91
N ASP A 33 0.49 -22.11 -2.25
CA ASP A 33 0.26 -23.51 -1.84
C ASP A 33 0.14 -24.41 -3.05
N GLY A 34 -0.51 -23.93 -4.12
CA GLY A 34 -0.59 -24.65 -5.39
C GLY A 34 0.77 -24.84 -6.01
N ALA A 35 1.61 -23.81 -6.01
CA ALA A 35 2.96 -23.90 -6.55
C ALA A 35 3.82 -24.91 -5.76
N ILE A 36 3.67 -24.92 -4.43
CA ILE A 36 4.38 -25.90 -3.58
C ILE A 36 3.93 -27.31 -3.91
N SER A 37 2.61 -27.51 -4.04
CA SER A 37 2.06 -28.82 -4.39
C SER A 37 2.56 -29.30 -5.75
N ASP A 38 2.54 -28.40 -6.74
CA ASP A 38 3.02 -28.72 -8.08
C ASP A 38 4.49 -29.11 -8.06
N LEU A 39 5.30 -28.43 -7.28
CA LEU A 39 6.72 -28.72 -7.16
C LEU A 39 6.94 -30.10 -6.52
N TYR A 40 6.17 -30.46 -5.50
CA TYR A 40 6.22 -31.79 -4.90
C TYR A 40 5.85 -32.88 -5.92
N HIS A 41 4.81 -32.65 -6.71
CA HIS A 41 4.41 -33.60 -7.75
C HIS A 41 5.48 -33.75 -8.83
N ASP A 42 6.10 -32.64 -9.24
CA ASP A 42 7.18 -32.69 -10.21
C ASP A 42 8.37 -33.48 -9.66
N LEU A 43 8.72 -33.22 -8.40
CA LEU A 43 9.81 -33.93 -7.73
C LEU A 43 9.53 -35.43 -7.64
N GLU A 44 8.30 -35.79 -7.31
CA GLU A 44 7.90 -37.19 -7.17
C GLU A 44 7.93 -37.94 -8.49
N ARG A 45 7.56 -37.25 -9.57
CA ARG A 45 7.52 -37.87 -10.91
C ARG A 45 8.84 -37.87 -11.63
N ASP A 46 9.80 -37.07 -11.23
CA ASP A 46 11.07 -36.93 -11.93
C ASP A 46 12.00 -38.09 -11.59
N GLU A 47 12.18 -39.01 -12.52
CA GLU A 47 13.02 -40.17 -12.33
C GLU A 47 14.48 -39.89 -12.68
N SER A 48 14.79 -38.69 -13.15
CA SER A 48 16.14 -38.33 -13.57
C SER A 48 16.82 -37.33 -12.65
N ILE A 49 16.45 -37.37 -11.35
CA ILE A 49 17.01 -36.44 -10.38
C ILE A 49 18.48 -36.77 -10.09
N ASP A 50 19.34 -35.77 -10.29
CA ASP A 50 20.73 -35.82 -9.91
C ASP A 50 21.01 -34.73 -8.87
N LEU A 51 22.26 -34.54 -8.48
CA LEU A 51 22.63 -33.54 -7.50
C LEU A 51 22.24 -32.14 -7.93
N TYR A 52 22.41 -31.83 -9.22
CA TYR A 52 22.10 -30.50 -9.72
C TYR A 52 20.59 -30.22 -9.68
N LYS A 53 19.81 -31.16 -10.18
CA LYS A 53 18.35 -31.05 -10.15
C LYS A 53 17.84 -31.00 -8.71
N GLY A 54 18.40 -31.84 -7.85
CA GLY A 54 18.03 -31.84 -6.43
C GLY A 54 18.29 -30.48 -5.79
N TYR A 55 19.41 -29.87 -6.12
CA TYR A 55 19.73 -28.53 -5.66
C TYR A 55 18.71 -27.50 -6.14
N LEU A 56 18.35 -27.55 -7.42
CA LEU A 56 17.37 -26.62 -7.99
C LEU A 56 16.00 -26.77 -7.33
N TYR A 57 15.54 -28.01 -7.13
CA TYR A 57 14.28 -28.26 -6.45
C TYR A 57 14.31 -27.73 -5.02
N THR A 58 15.40 -27.96 -4.31
CA THR A 58 15.57 -27.49 -2.93
C THR A 58 15.52 -25.97 -2.85
N MET A 59 16.22 -25.29 -3.76
CA MET A 59 16.23 -23.82 -3.80
C MET A 59 14.84 -23.27 -4.11
N ARG A 60 14.14 -23.88 -5.06
CA ARG A 60 12.79 -23.46 -5.40
C ARG A 60 11.83 -23.66 -4.23
N MET A 61 11.93 -24.80 -3.57
CA MET A 61 11.10 -25.11 -2.40
C MET A 61 11.35 -24.10 -1.28
N LYS A 62 12.61 -23.76 -1.04
CA LYS A 62 12.99 -22.78 -0.03
C LYS A 62 12.36 -21.41 -0.34
N GLN A 63 12.42 -21.00 -1.62
CA GLN A 63 11.83 -19.73 -2.04
C GLN A 63 10.32 -19.71 -1.81
N LEU A 64 9.63 -20.79 -2.17
CA LEU A 64 8.18 -20.88 -2.01
C LEU A 64 7.76 -20.87 -0.55
N HIS A 65 8.45 -21.61 0.29
CA HIS A 65 8.15 -21.63 1.72
C HIS A 65 8.46 -20.29 2.39
N SER A 66 9.51 -19.62 1.95
CA SER A 66 9.85 -18.28 2.44
C SER A 66 8.77 -17.28 2.07
N ALA A 67 8.32 -17.32 0.81
CA ALA A 67 7.23 -16.44 0.34
C ALA A 67 5.94 -16.70 1.13
N ARG A 68 5.63 -17.97 1.38
CA ARG A 68 4.45 -18.35 2.16
C ARG A 68 4.52 -17.79 3.58
N ARG A 69 5.68 -17.91 4.20
CA ARG A 69 5.89 -17.39 5.57
C ARG A 69 5.72 -15.87 5.60
N GLN A 70 6.33 -15.17 4.65
CA GLN A 70 6.21 -13.72 4.59
C GLN A 70 4.76 -13.27 4.41
N LEU A 71 4.02 -13.96 3.57
CA LEU A 71 2.62 -13.62 3.34
C LEU A 71 1.79 -13.81 4.61
N LYS A 72 2.02 -14.90 5.34
CA LYS A 72 1.31 -15.17 6.59
C LYS A 72 1.68 -14.16 7.68
N GLU A 73 2.95 -13.78 7.75
CA GLU A 73 3.41 -12.78 8.71
C GLU A 73 2.79 -11.42 8.43
N GLN A 74 2.77 -11.02 7.16
CA GLN A 74 2.13 -9.76 6.77
C GLN A 74 0.65 -9.76 7.11
N ASN A 75 -0.04 -10.86 6.83
CA ASN A 75 -1.45 -10.97 7.15
C ASN A 75 -1.70 -10.90 8.65
N GLU A 76 -0.84 -11.50 9.45
CA GLU A 76 -0.94 -11.44 10.90
C GLU A 76 -0.74 -10.01 11.40
N GLN A 77 0.22 -9.28 10.84
CA GLN A 77 0.44 -7.88 11.18
C GLN A 77 -0.78 -7.02 10.83
N ILE A 78 -1.40 -7.29 9.70
CA ILE A 78 -2.63 -6.59 9.29
C ILE A 78 -3.75 -6.89 10.28
N ARG A 79 -3.90 -8.14 10.69
CA ARG A 79 -4.92 -8.52 11.68
C ARG A 79 -4.69 -7.82 13.01
N MET A 80 -3.45 -7.74 13.46
CA MET A 80 -3.10 -7.05 14.71
C MET A 80 -3.35 -5.55 14.59
N PHE A 81 -3.02 -4.97 13.44
CA PHE A 81 -3.30 -3.56 13.17
C PHE A 81 -4.81 -3.29 13.26
N GLU A 82 -5.62 -4.15 12.65
CA GLU A 82 -7.07 -3.99 12.63
C GLU A 82 -7.74 -4.13 13.99
N LYS A 83 -7.07 -4.78 14.94
CA LYS A 83 -7.59 -4.85 16.31
C LYS A 83 -7.60 -3.47 16.98
N ASN A 84 -6.68 -2.60 16.57
CA ASN A 84 -6.52 -1.28 17.16
C ASN A 84 -7.05 -0.15 16.26
N PHE A 85 -7.18 -0.40 14.97
CA PHE A 85 -7.57 0.60 13.99
C PHE A 85 -8.60 0.03 13.03
N ASN A 86 -9.71 0.72 12.87
CA ASN A 86 -10.71 0.32 11.89
C ASN A 86 -10.32 0.91 10.53
N VAL A 87 -9.76 0.06 9.67
CA VAL A 87 -9.25 0.50 8.37
C VAL A 87 -10.36 1.08 7.49
N ARG A 88 -11.51 0.43 7.46
CA ARG A 88 -12.63 0.88 6.64
C ARG A 88 -13.13 2.26 7.08
N SER A 89 -13.32 2.42 8.37
CA SER A 89 -13.76 3.69 8.93
C SER A 89 -12.71 4.78 8.72
N SER A 90 -11.44 4.43 8.87
CA SER A 90 -10.32 5.35 8.65
C SER A 90 -10.26 5.80 7.19
N LEU A 91 -10.48 4.89 6.24
CA LEU A 91 -10.52 5.23 4.82
C LEU A 91 -11.68 6.16 4.49
N ASP A 92 -12.84 5.92 5.09
CA ASP A 92 -13.99 6.81 4.91
C ASP A 92 -13.69 8.22 5.41
N SER A 93 -13.06 8.31 6.58
CA SER A 93 -12.65 9.59 7.14
C SER A 93 -11.62 10.29 6.27
N MET A 94 -10.64 9.56 5.78
CA MET A 94 -9.61 10.10 4.89
C MET A 94 -10.23 10.61 3.59
N GLY A 95 -11.20 9.89 3.04
CA GLY A 95 -11.93 10.30 1.85
C GLY A 95 -12.62 11.65 2.05
N ARG A 96 -13.25 11.83 3.20
CA ARG A 96 -13.90 13.10 3.52
C ARG A 96 -12.89 14.23 3.64
N VAL A 97 -11.76 13.99 4.28
CA VAL A 97 -10.71 15.00 4.44
C VAL A 97 -10.16 15.41 3.06
N MET A 98 -9.90 14.44 2.20
CA MET A 98 -9.38 14.72 0.86
C MET A 98 -10.39 15.50 0.02
N LEU A 99 -11.66 15.12 0.06
CA LEU A 99 -12.71 15.83 -0.65
C LEU A 99 -12.86 17.26 -0.16
N LYS A 100 -12.85 17.46 1.16
CA LYS A 100 -12.97 18.79 1.74
C LYS A 100 -11.83 19.68 1.27
N LYS A 101 -10.62 19.16 1.27
CA LYS A 101 -9.46 19.89 0.80
C LYS A 101 -9.62 20.32 -0.66
N ASP A 102 -10.04 19.40 -1.51
CA ASP A 102 -10.22 19.66 -2.92
C ASP A 102 -11.31 20.71 -3.18
N ARG A 103 -12.34 20.73 -2.35
CA ARG A 103 -13.43 21.69 -2.50
C ARG A 103 -13.07 23.08 -2.00
N GLU A 104 -12.36 23.15 -0.89
CA GLU A 104 -12.08 24.43 -0.23
C GLU A 104 -10.87 25.17 -0.78
N MET A 105 -9.83 24.45 -1.14
CA MET A 105 -8.59 25.09 -1.56
C MET A 105 -8.72 26.00 -2.79
N PRO A 106 -9.36 25.58 -3.87
CA PRO A 106 -9.53 26.47 -5.02
C PRO A 106 -10.31 27.72 -4.66
N LYS A 107 -11.32 27.56 -3.86
CA LYS A 107 -12.15 28.68 -3.45
C LYS A 107 -11.37 29.69 -2.64
N LYS A 108 -10.57 29.24 -1.70
CA LYS A 108 -9.73 30.11 -0.89
C LYS A 108 -8.67 30.81 -1.75
N ARG A 109 -8.12 30.10 -2.71
CA ARG A 109 -7.11 30.65 -3.59
C ARG A 109 -7.67 31.79 -4.43
N LEU A 110 -8.87 31.62 -4.97
CA LEU A 110 -9.50 32.65 -5.75
C LEU A 110 -9.78 33.90 -4.92
N THR A 111 -10.21 33.70 -3.69
CA THR A 111 -10.47 34.80 -2.77
C THR A 111 -9.20 35.59 -2.51
N ARG A 112 -8.11 34.92 -2.28
CA ARG A 112 -6.85 35.58 -2.04
C ARG A 112 -6.34 36.37 -3.22
N GLU A 113 -6.48 35.82 -4.40
CA GLU A 113 -6.07 36.51 -5.59
C GLU A 113 -6.87 37.78 -5.79
N ASN A 114 -8.12 37.74 -5.45
CA ASN A 114 -8.97 38.93 -5.53
C ASN A 114 -8.61 39.96 -4.49
N ASP A 115 -8.16 39.50 -3.36
CA ASP A 115 -7.75 40.40 -2.32
C ASP A 115 -6.39 40.90 -2.52
N ILE A 116 -5.56 40.30 -3.14
CA ILE A 116 -4.30 40.57 -3.26
C ILE A 116 -3.56 40.05 -3.80
N LEU A 117 -3.82 39.20 -3.76
CA LEU A 117 -3.13 38.43 -3.97
C LEU A 117 -2.46 38.33 -2.96
N VAL A 118 -2.88 38.15 -1.90
CA VAL A 118 -2.59 38.29 -0.88
C VAL A 118 -1.84 37.50 -0.09
N GLU A 119 -2.12 36.49 0.30
CA GLU A 119 -1.44 35.80 1.09
C GLU A 119 -0.18 35.49 0.62
N ASP A 120 -0.03 35.43 -0.49
CA ASP A 120 1.14 35.25 -1.09
C ASP A 120 1.65 36.42 -1.61
N LYS A 121 0.92 37.33 -1.69
CA LYS A 121 1.23 38.42 -2.13
C LYS A 121 0.86 39.21 -1.32
N ILE A 122 0.09 38.92 -0.58
CA ILE A 122 -0.33 39.53 0.05
C ILE A 122 0.44 39.74 0.72
N GLN A 123 0.73 39.38 0.64
CA GLN A 123 1.29 39.61 0.82
C GLN A 123 1.85 40.25 -0.04
N LEU A 124 1.62 40.73 -0.80
CA LEU A 124 1.91 41.30 -1.74
C LEU A 124 1.26 42.25 -2.06
N LYS A 125 0.53 42.79 -1.62
CA LYS A 125 -0.08 43.54 -1.73
C LYS A 125 -0.30 43.96 -0.97
N ASN A 126 -0.57 43.79 -0.24
CA ASN A 126 -1.05 43.65 0.21
C ASN A 126 -0.64 43.55 0.55
N GLY A 127 -0.23 44.09 0.69
CA GLY A 127 -0.16 43.71 0.54
C GLY A 127 0.01 43.31 0.69
N TRP A 128 -0.15 43.45 1.00
CA TRP A 128 -0.46 42.78 0.71
C TRP A 128 -0.49 42.50 0.93
N LYS A 129 -0.49 42.69 1.05
CA LYS A 129 -1.04 42.33 0.84
C LYS A 129 -1.03 41.97 0.69
N VAL A 130 -0.86 42.31 0.84
CA VAL A 130 -1.14 41.83 0.36
C VAL A 130 -1.28 41.65 0.35
#